data_2f4350be7f5841ce71b1098bb875860e
#
_entry.id   2f4350be7f5841ce71b1098bb875860e
#
_cell.length_a   1.000
_cell.length_b   1.000
_cell.length_c   1.000
_cell.angle_alpha   90.00
_cell.angle_beta   90.00
_cell.angle_gamma   90.00
#
_symmetry.space_group_name_H-M   'P 1'
#
loop_
_entity.id
_entity.type
_entity.pdbx_description
1 polymer ?
#
loop_
_entity_poly.entity_id
_entity_poly.type
_entity_poly.pdbx_seq_one_letter_code
_entity_poly.pdbx_strand_id
1 'polypeptide(L)'
;MSHPDVVVYLEHDGKVLLVDQQGNGPQKPXKGRVANSDILRFPTVEEVASKGIEYESKLTIRIVFGNQVIKVIKAYPKISWPKEWAWKDSVISDNSVXPVXRESIYRSIHRLVAKVIIRNXSGQILLAKVKRGHFTGFWTLPGGYMDHDEHPSIGCVRETMEELGIEIQLNDIKPVITQKIFNDEGISFVSFTYQATWNGDINQLALQTEEIEEATWFSPDEALENAVSFFDSQALQATL
;
A
#
# COMPACT_ATOMS: atom_id res chain seq x y z
N MET A 1 25.36 3.31 -18.47
CA MET A 1 25.29 4.68 -17.90
C MET A 1 24.83 4.58 -16.46
N SER A 2 25.47 5.32 -15.56
CA SER A 2 25.07 5.36 -14.15
C SER A 2 23.81 6.22 -14.01
N HIS A 3 22.86 5.75 -13.22
CA HIS A 3 21.67 6.52 -12.86
C HIS A 3 22.07 7.59 -11.82
N PRO A 4 21.47 8.78 -11.83
CA PRO A 4 21.72 9.74 -10.75
C PRO A 4 21.38 9.14 -9.38
N ASP A 5 22.19 9.41 -8.37
CA ASP A 5 22.02 8.85 -7.03
C ASP A 5 20.80 9.44 -6.28
N VAL A 6 20.39 10.65 -6.67
CA VAL A 6 19.23 11.33 -6.08
C VAL A 6 18.38 11.90 -7.20
N VAL A 7 17.09 11.56 -7.19
CA VAL A 7 16.11 12.06 -8.16
C VAL A 7 14.86 12.54 -7.45
N VAL A 8 14.06 13.36 -8.13
CA VAL A 8 12.83 13.91 -7.58
C VAL A 8 11.63 13.36 -8.34
N TYR A 9 10.76 12.67 -7.63
CA TYR A 9 9.49 12.18 -8.14
C TYR A 9 8.44 13.27 -7.88
N LEU A 10 8.25 14.16 -8.86
CA LEU A 10 7.22 15.19 -8.78
C LEU A 10 5.92 14.63 -9.33
N GLU A 11 4.88 14.65 -8.51
CA GLU A 11 3.55 14.20 -8.90
C GLU A 11 2.52 15.31 -8.65
N HIS A 12 1.68 15.55 -9.64
CA HIS A 12 0.53 16.44 -9.52
C HIS A 12 -0.68 15.75 -10.15
N ASP A 13 -1.63 15.37 -9.32
CA ASP A 13 -2.91 14.79 -9.74
C ASP A 13 -2.75 13.63 -10.74
N GLY A 14 -1.83 12.71 -10.41
CA GLY A 14 -1.58 11.51 -11.22
C GLY A 14 -0.66 11.72 -12.40
N LYS A 15 -0.14 12.93 -12.59
CA LYS A 15 0.87 13.22 -13.62
C LYS A 15 2.24 13.36 -13.00
N VAL A 16 3.27 12.92 -13.73
CA VAL A 16 4.65 12.92 -13.24
C VAL A 16 5.57 13.62 -14.23
N LEU A 17 6.57 14.31 -13.69
CA LEU A 17 7.59 14.98 -14.51
C LEU A 17 8.66 13.96 -14.89
N LEU A 18 8.82 13.75 -16.19
CA LEU A 18 9.89 12.94 -16.74
C LEU A 18 10.79 13.81 -17.60
N VAL A 19 12.06 13.45 -17.62
CA VAL A 19 13.09 14.11 -18.45
C VAL A 19 13.88 13.05 -19.24
N ASP A 20 14.55 13.50 -20.30
CA ASP A 20 15.46 12.64 -21.04
C ASP A 20 16.79 12.48 -20.28
N GLN A 21 17.77 11.79 -20.88
CA GLN A 21 19.06 11.55 -20.25
C GLN A 21 19.86 12.84 -20.03
N GLN A 22 19.60 13.89 -20.81
CA GLN A 22 20.23 15.20 -20.71
C GLN A 22 19.51 16.15 -19.74
N GLY A 23 18.38 15.71 -19.15
CA GLY A 23 17.58 16.53 -18.24
C GLY A 23 16.56 17.42 -18.93
N ASN A 24 16.39 17.29 -20.25
CA ASN A 24 15.39 18.09 -20.98
C ASN A 24 13.98 17.52 -20.76
N GLY A 25 13.03 18.39 -20.53
CA GLY A 25 11.65 17.98 -20.32
C GLY A 25 10.75 19.14 -19.94
N PRO A 26 9.47 18.89 -19.80
CA PRO A 26 8.82 17.58 -19.61
C PRO A 26 8.84 16.67 -20.84
N GLN A 27 8.96 15.37 -20.63
CA GLN A 27 8.92 14.35 -21.67
C GLN A 27 7.75 13.38 -21.41
N LYS A 28 7.26 12.76 -22.51
CA LYS A 28 6.24 11.71 -22.44
C LYS A 28 6.73 10.52 -23.25
N PRO A 29 6.46 9.30 -22.77
CA PRO A 29 6.77 8.15 -23.60
C PRO A 29 5.92 8.12 -24.87
N UNK A 30 6.47 7.78 -25.90
CA UNK A 30 5.85 7.71 -27.01
C UNK A 30 5.04 6.53 -26.99
N LYS A 31 4.01 6.53 -27.65
CA LYS A 31 3.09 5.39 -27.74
C LYS A 31 3.65 4.32 -28.64
N GLY A 32 3.57 3.08 -28.19
CA GLY A 32 4.04 1.93 -28.94
C GLY A 32 5.55 1.87 -29.12
N ARG A 33 6.28 2.55 -28.24
CA ARG A 33 7.73 2.63 -28.37
C ARG A 33 8.46 1.36 -27.95
N VAL A 34 9.67 1.27 -28.47
CA VAL A 34 10.62 0.24 -28.12
C VAL A 34 11.74 0.89 -27.30
N ALA A 35 12.14 0.24 -26.23
CA ALA A 35 13.24 0.76 -25.39
C ALA A 35 14.53 0.82 -26.24
N ASN A 36 15.11 1.99 -26.29
CA ASN A 36 16.37 2.24 -26.99
C ASN A 36 17.24 3.18 -26.12
N SER A 37 18.03 4.02 -26.74
CA SER A 37 18.92 4.94 -26.03
C SER A 37 18.20 6.04 -25.25
N ASP A 38 16.93 6.30 -25.54
CA ASP A 38 16.21 7.46 -25.01
C ASP A 38 15.27 7.07 -23.86
N ILE A 39 15.84 6.43 -22.84
CA ILE A 39 15.10 6.03 -21.65
C ILE A 39 14.84 7.27 -20.78
N LEU A 40 13.57 7.52 -20.49
CA LEU A 40 13.15 8.64 -19.65
C LEU A 40 13.36 8.33 -18.17
N ARG A 41 13.62 9.38 -17.39
CA ARG A 41 13.87 9.26 -15.95
C ARG A 41 13.23 10.41 -15.16
N PHE A 42 13.27 10.31 -13.85
CA PHE A 42 12.95 11.45 -12.99
C PHE A 42 14.09 12.48 -13.06
N PRO A 43 13.77 13.77 -12.93
CA PRO A 43 14.80 14.82 -12.89
C PRO A 43 15.59 14.76 -11.58
N THR A 44 16.80 15.31 -11.61
CA THR A 44 17.59 15.58 -10.39
C THR A 44 17.05 16.85 -9.69
N VAL A 45 17.56 17.11 -8.48
CA VAL A 45 17.21 18.34 -7.74
C VAL A 45 17.57 19.59 -8.54
N GLU A 46 18.77 19.57 -9.15
CA GLU A 46 19.29 20.69 -9.96
C GLU A 46 18.44 20.92 -11.21
N GLU A 47 18.01 19.84 -11.85
CA GLU A 47 17.16 19.93 -13.04
C GLU A 47 15.77 20.49 -12.70
N VAL A 48 15.21 20.13 -11.55
CA VAL A 48 13.93 20.71 -11.09
C VAL A 48 14.13 22.21 -10.82
N ALA A 49 15.21 22.56 -10.13
CA ALA A 49 15.54 23.97 -9.82
C ALA A 49 15.72 24.80 -11.11
N SER A 50 16.41 24.24 -12.11
CA SER A 50 16.63 24.94 -13.39
C SER A 50 15.35 25.19 -14.16
N LYS A 51 14.29 24.39 -13.90
CA LYS A 51 12.96 24.57 -14.49
C LYS A 51 12.10 25.55 -13.70
N GLY A 52 12.61 26.10 -12.61
CA GLY A 52 11.87 27.04 -11.76
C GLY A 52 10.70 26.42 -11.02
N ILE A 53 10.73 25.11 -10.77
CA ILE A 53 9.62 24.42 -10.12
C ILE A 53 9.90 24.36 -8.62
N GLU A 54 9.08 25.05 -7.82
CA GLU A 54 9.06 24.91 -6.37
C GLU A 54 8.22 23.68 -6.00
N TYR A 55 8.60 22.99 -4.95
CA TYR A 55 7.86 21.80 -4.52
C TYR A 55 7.95 21.60 -3.00
N GLU A 56 7.02 20.79 -2.50
CA GLU A 56 7.02 20.34 -1.11
C GLU A 56 7.38 18.87 -1.07
N SER A 57 8.50 18.55 -0.41
CA SER A 57 8.93 17.17 -0.22
C SER A 57 8.04 16.47 0.80
N LYS A 58 7.68 15.22 0.54
CA LYS A 58 6.83 14.43 1.46
C LYS A 58 7.61 13.30 2.13
N LEU A 59 8.34 12.54 1.35
CA LEU A 59 9.17 11.45 1.89
C LEU A 59 10.28 11.13 0.90
N THR A 60 11.31 10.43 1.37
CA THR A 60 12.38 9.92 0.53
C THR A 60 12.39 8.41 0.65
N ILE A 61 12.28 7.73 -0.48
CA ILE A 61 12.35 6.28 -0.54
C ILE A 61 13.67 5.84 -1.14
N ARG A 62 14.07 4.62 -0.84
CA ARG A 62 15.31 4.03 -1.35
C ARG A 62 14.97 2.91 -2.31
N ILE A 63 15.55 2.95 -3.49
CA ILE A 63 15.36 1.92 -4.51
C ILE A 63 16.72 1.35 -4.86
N VAL A 64 16.83 0.02 -4.73
CA VAL A 64 18.03 -0.70 -5.18
C VAL A 64 17.92 -0.95 -6.68
N PHE A 65 18.92 -0.49 -7.43
CA PHE A 65 18.95 -0.66 -8.87
C PHE A 65 20.36 -1.14 -9.25
N GLY A 66 20.48 -2.42 -9.53
CA GLY A 66 21.78 -3.04 -9.70
C GLY A 66 22.59 -2.93 -8.41
N ASN A 67 23.78 -2.33 -8.51
CA ASN A 67 24.66 -2.11 -7.36
C ASN A 67 24.51 -0.71 -6.75
N GLN A 68 23.55 0.08 -7.23
CA GLN A 68 23.30 1.43 -6.71
C GLN A 68 22.09 1.45 -5.79
N VAL A 69 22.14 2.33 -4.79
CA VAL A 69 20.99 2.70 -3.97
C VAL A 69 20.59 4.12 -4.38
N ILE A 70 19.43 4.24 -4.99
CA ILE A 70 18.94 5.51 -5.51
C ILE A 70 17.93 6.09 -4.53
N LYS A 71 18.12 7.35 -4.15
CA LYS A 71 17.20 8.10 -3.30
C LYS A 71 16.18 8.81 -4.19
N VAL A 72 14.91 8.52 -3.98
CA VAL A 72 13.81 9.15 -4.73
C VAL A 72 13.04 10.04 -3.76
N ILE A 73 13.15 11.34 -3.96
CA ILE A 73 12.41 12.33 -3.16
C ILE A 73 11.01 12.45 -3.75
N LYS A 74 10.01 11.94 -3.05
CA LYS A 74 8.61 12.10 -3.48
C LYS A 74 8.11 13.47 -3.04
N ALA A 75 7.58 14.23 -3.99
CA ALA A 75 7.24 15.64 -3.76
C ALA A 75 6.06 16.09 -4.62
N TYR A 76 5.39 17.13 -4.15
CA TYR A 76 4.27 17.77 -4.84
C TYR A 76 4.70 19.16 -5.31
N PRO A 77 4.63 19.44 -6.62
CA PRO A 77 5.06 20.75 -7.13
C PRO A 77 4.00 21.82 -6.86
N LYS A 78 4.47 23.05 -6.67
CA LYS A 78 3.59 24.21 -6.49
C LYS A 78 3.30 24.84 -7.87
N ILE A 79 2.51 24.14 -8.67
CA ILE A 79 2.13 24.55 -10.01
C ILE A 79 0.62 24.42 -10.18
N SER A 80 0.06 25.11 -11.17
CA SER A 80 -1.38 25.04 -11.43
C SER A 80 -1.80 23.73 -12.08
N TRP A 81 -1.27 23.41 -13.29
CA TRP A 81 -1.63 22.18 -13.99
C TRP A 81 -0.51 21.76 -14.94
N PRO A 82 0.04 20.55 -14.77
CA PRO A 82 1.15 20.10 -15.61
C PRO A 82 0.63 19.50 -16.93
N LYS A 83 0.25 20.36 -17.86
CA LYS A 83 -0.38 19.95 -19.12
C LYS A 83 0.48 18.92 -19.89
N GLU A 84 1.79 19.11 -19.90
CA GLU A 84 2.71 18.29 -20.70
C GLU A 84 3.34 17.12 -19.93
N TRP A 85 2.99 16.94 -18.66
CA TRP A 85 3.52 15.82 -17.89
C TRP A 85 2.83 14.50 -18.25
N ALA A 86 3.52 13.38 -18.07
CA ALA A 86 3.00 12.05 -18.37
C ALA A 86 2.06 11.57 -17.26
N TRP A 87 0.99 10.89 -17.64
CA TRP A 87 0.13 10.20 -16.66
C TRP A 87 0.90 9.00 -16.09
N LYS A 88 0.93 8.85 -14.77
CA LYS A 88 1.67 7.76 -14.11
C LYS A 88 1.16 6.38 -14.56
N ASP A 89 -0.14 6.26 -14.84
CA ASP A 89 -0.73 5.01 -15.32
C ASP A 89 -0.18 4.60 -16.69
N SER A 90 0.24 5.56 -17.51
CA SER A 90 0.79 5.26 -18.83
C SER A 90 2.28 4.92 -18.80
N VAL A 91 2.96 5.14 -17.67
CA VAL A 91 4.41 4.91 -17.59
C VAL A 91 4.81 3.77 -16.65
N ILE A 92 3.89 3.28 -15.82
CA ILE A 92 4.22 2.29 -14.79
C ILE A 92 4.78 0.97 -15.37
N SER A 93 4.36 0.60 -16.57
CA SER A 93 4.83 -0.63 -17.23
C SER A 93 5.64 -0.38 -18.48
N ASP A 94 6.12 0.85 -18.65
CA ASP A 94 6.72 1.30 -19.91
C ASP A 94 8.23 1.03 -19.95
N ASN A 95 8.70 0.34 -20.99
CA ASN A 95 10.10 0.00 -21.14
C ASN A 95 10.97 1.19 -21.54
N SER A 96 10.40 2.30 -21.96
CA SER A 96 11.15 3.52 -22.25
C SER A 96 11.30 4.44 -21.05
N VAL A 97 10.98 3.92 -19.85
CA VAL A 97 11.14 4.66 -18.59
C VAL A 97 12.05 3.85 -17.66
N UNK A 98 13.02 4.40 -17.08
CA UNK A 98 13.83 3.85 -16.29
C UNK A 98 13.18 3.08 -15.38
N PRO A 99 13.67 1.89 -14.92
CA PRO A 99 13.02 1.07 -13.91
C PRO A 99 12.78 1.74 -12.57
N VAL A 100 13.68 2.58 -12.15
CA VAL A 100 13.49 3.39 -10.92
C VAL A 100 12.21 4.24 -10.98
N UNK A 101 11.85 4.73 -12.04
CA UNK A 101 10.76 5.40 -12.15
C UNK A 101 9.62 4.61 -12.01
N ARG A 102 9.57 3.50 -12.70
CA ARG A 102 8.45 2.55 -12.65
C ARG A 102 8.24 1.97 -11.25
N GLU A 103 9.30 1.58 -10.60
CA GLU A 103 9.23 1.07 -9.23
C GLU A 103 8.68 2.12 -8.25
N SER A 104 9.10 3.38 -8.39
CA SER A 104 8.60 4.46 -7.54
C SER A 104 7.09 4.66 -7.71
N ILE A 105 6.62 4.62 -8.95
CA ILE A 105 5.18 4.75 -9.25
C ILE A 105 4.43 3.55 -8.69
N TYR A 106 4.93 2.34 -8.90
CA TYR A 106 4.32 1.11 -8.38
C TYR A 106 4.16 1.18 -6.86
N ARG A 107 5.17 1.66 -6.15
CA ARG A 107 5.11 1.81 -4.68
C ARG A 107 4.09 2.86 -4.23
N SER A 108 3.80 3.85 -5.09
CA SER A 108 2.84 4.92 -4.76
C SER A 108 1.37 4.48 -4.94
N ILE A 109 1.13 3.33 -5.57
CA ILE A 109 -0.22 2.78 -5.72
C ILE A 109 -0.61 2.10 -4.40
N HIS A 110 -1.81 2.43 -3.90
CA HIS A 110 -2.29 1.87 -2.64
C HIS A 110 -2.59 0.38 -2.77
N ARG A 111 -2.06 -0.42 -1.83
CA ARG A 111 -2.49 -1.80 -1.62
C ARG A 111 -3.70 -1.74 -0.72
N LEU A 112 -4.75 -2.45 -1.10
CA LEU A 112 -6.01 -2.44 -0.37
C LEU A 112 -6.15 -3.75 0.39
N VAL A 113 -6.46 -3.65 1.70
CA VAL A 113 -6.74 -4.82 2.52
C VAL A 113 -8.09 -4.63 3.21
N ALA A 114 -8.79 -5.74 3.43
CA ALA A 114 -10.08 -5.75 4.13
C ALA A 114 -9.97 -6.67 5.34
N LYS A 115 -10.40 -6.16 6.49
CA LYS A 115 -10.25 -6.86 7.78
C LYS A 115 -11.56 -6.77 8.56
N VAL A 116 -11.67 -7.58 9.62
CA VAL A 116 -12.88 -7.56 10.43
C VAL A 116 -12.57 -7.74 11.93
N ILE A 117 -13.22 -6.93 12.76
CA ILE A 117 -13.25 -7.09 14.22
C ILE A 117 -14.46 -7.98 14.51
N ILE A 118 -14.23 -9.23 14.89
CA ILE A 118 -15.28 -10.19 15.22
C ILE A 118 -15.44 -10.20 16.74
N ARG A 119 -16.66 -9.90 17.23
CA ARG A 119 -16.98 -9.94 18.67
C ARG A 119 -17.97 -11.06 18.97
N ASN A 120 -17.85 -11.59 20.19
CA ASN A 120 -18.88 -12.49 20.74
C ASN A 120 -19.78 -11.72 21.73
N UNK A 121 -20.52 -12.31 22.09
CA UNK A 121 -21.37 -11.83 22.95
C UNK A 121 -20.87 -11.39 24.16
N SER A 122 -19.89 -11.86 24.74
CA SER A 122 -19.21 -11.38 25.93
C SER A 122 -18.34 -10.15 25.62
N GLY A 123 -18.33 -9.66 24.40
CA GLY A 123 -17.54 -8.52 23.96
C GLY A 123 -16.07 -8.85 23.67
N GLN A 124 -15.67 -10.11 23.75
CA GLN A 124 -14.32 -10.53 23.41
C GLN A 124 -14.12 -10.44 21.89
N ILE A 125 -12.86 -10.25 21.48
CA ILE A 125 -12.46 -10.04 20.09
C ILE A 125 -11.63 -11.25 19.63
N LEU A 126 -11.95 -11.77 18.46
CA LEU A 126 -11.26 -12.90 17.86
C LEU A 126 -10.00 -12.40 17.14
N LEU A 127 -8.85 -12.91 17.54
CA LEU A 127 -7.60 -12.67 16.80
C LEU A 127 -7.08 -13.99 16.24
N ALA A 128 -6.37 -13.90 15.13
CA ALA A 128 -5.72 -15.03 14.47
C ALA A 128 -4.21 -14.85 14.54
N LYS A 129 -3.49 -15.92 14.88
CA LYS A 129 -2.03 -15.92 14.93
C LYS A 129 -1.48 -16.34 13.57
N VAL A 130 -0.71 -15.47 12.98
CA VAL A 130 -0.25 -15.61 11.59
C VAL A 130 0.91 -16.61 11.51
N LYS A 131 0.83 -17.55 10.57
CA LYS A 131 1.84 -18.60 10.38
C LYS A 131 2.87 -18.26 9.30
N ARG A 132 2.52 -17.41 8.34
CA ARG A 132 3.46 -17.01 7.28
C ARG A 132 3.28 -15.54 6.89
N GLY A 133 4.29 -14.97 6.26
CA GLY A 133 4.27 -13.59 5.79
C GLY A 133 4.87 -12.62 6.78
N HIS A 134 4.51 -11.36 6.63
CA HIS A 134 5.13 -10.27 7.38
C HIS A 134 4.89 -10.36 8.90
N PHE A 135 3.74 -10.87 9.30
CA PHE A 135 3.34 -10.92 10.72
C PHE A 135 3.46 -12.33 11.32
N THR A 136 4.30 -13.22 10.76
CA THR A 136 4.50 -14.58 11.27
C THR A 136 4.75 -14.59 12.78
N GLY A 137 3.97 -15.38 13.52
CA GLY A 137 4.08 -15.53 14.96
C GLY A 137 3.33 -14.47 15.77
N PHE A 138 2.70 -13.50 15.10
CA PHE A 138 1.98 -12.43 15.79
C PHE A 138 0.47 -12.54 15.58
N TRP A 139 -0.28 -11.87 16.45
CA TRP A 139 -1.74 -11.84 16.42
C TRP A 139 -2.23 -10.67 15.56
N THR A 140 -3.23 -10.94 14.74
CA THR A 140 -3.85 -9.91 13.87
C THR A 140 -5.35 -10.12 13.83
N LEU A 141 -6.08 -9.08 13.42
CA LEU A 141 -7.48 -9.24 13.03
C LEU A 141 -7.55 -10.08 11.75
N PRO A 142 -8.56 -10.95 11.61
CA PRO A 142 -8.75 -11.70 10.35
C PRO A 142 -8.91 -10.75 9.16
N GLY A 143 -8.37 -11.17 8.01
CA GLY A 143 -8.48 -10.41 6.77
C GLY A 143 -7.16 -10.32 6.01
N GLY A 144 -7.25 -9.92 4.76
CA GLY A 144 -6.12 -9.90 3.85
C GLY A 144 -6.30 -8.97 2.66
N TYR A 145 -5.59 -9.26 1.60
CA TYR A 145 -5.65 -8.48 0.36
C TYR A 145 -7.02 -8.61 -0.30
N MET A 146 -7.51 -7.50 -0.78
CA MET A 146 -8.72 -7.49 -1.62
C MET A 146 -8.39 -8.07 -3.00
N ASP A 147 -9.32 -8.83 -3.54
CA ASP A 147 -9.29 -9.22 -4.95
C ASP A 147 -9.57 -8.00 -5.83
N HIS A 148 -9.12 -8.08 -7.08
CA HIS A 148 -9.17 -6.97 -8.03
C HIS A 148 -10.59 -6.42 -8.24
N ASP A 149 -11.59 -7.28 -8.23
CA ASP A 149 -12.96 -6.93 -8.62
C ASP A 149 -13.96 -7.04 -7.47
N GLU A 150 -13.50 -7.00 -6.20
CA GLU A 150 -14.42 -7.13 -5.07
C GLU A 150 -14.52 -5.86 -4.23
N HIS A 151 -15.69 -5.68 -3.61
CA HIS A 151 -15.91 -4.60 -2.65
C HIS A 151 -15.27 -4.98 -1.30
N PRO A 152 -14.74 -4.03 -0.52
CA PRO A 152 -14.06 -4.36 0.75
C PRO A 152 -14.91 -5.17 1.73
N SER A 153 -16.23 -4.92 1.78
CA SER A 153 -17.11 -5.69 2.66
C SER A 153 -17.21 -7.16 2.24
N ILE A 154 -17.08 -7.44 0.95
CA ILE A 154 -17.07 -8.81 0.43
C ILE A 154 -15.73 -9.45 0.75
N GLY A 155 -14.63 -8.69 0.52
CA GLY A 155 -13.27 -9.18 0.78
C GLY A 155 -13.08 -9.63 2.22
N CYS A 156 -13.53 -8.86 3.21
CA CYS A 156 -13.35 -9.25 4.61
C CYS A 156 -14.16 -10.50 4.98
N VAL A 157 -15.35 -10.68 4.39
CA VAL A 157 -16.16 -11.89 4.62
C VAL A 157 -15.48 -13.11 3.98
N ARG A 158 -14.97 -12.96 2.74
CA ARG A 158 -14.24 -14.02 2.03
C ARG A 158 -12.99 -14.44 2.81
N GLU A 159 -12.18 -13.46 3.22
CA GLU A 159 -10.95 -13.72 3.98
C GLU A 159 -11.25 -14.45 5.30
N THR A 160 -12.34 -14.05 6.00
CA THR A 160 -12.75 -14.71 7.23
C THR A 160 -13.13 -16.18 6.98
N MET A 161 -13.85 -16.43 5.90
CA MET A 161 -14.20 -17.80 5.52
C MET A 161 -12.95 -18.60 5.15
N GLU A 162 -12.00 -17.99 4.42
CA GLU A 162 -10.77 -18.68 4.01
C GLU A 162 -9.85 -18.98 5.19
N GLU A 163 -9.64 -18.00 6.08
CA GLU A 163 -8.72 -18.14 7.21
C GLU A 163 -9.29 -18.98 8.36
N LEU A 164 -10.59 -18.78 8.68
CA LEU A 164 -11.20 -19.32 9.91
C LEU A 164 -12.31 -20.34 9.65
N GLY A 165 -12.80 -20.46 8.42
CA GLY A 165 -13.85 -21.39 8.06
C GLY A 165 -15.23 -21.02 8.61
N ILE A 166 -15.46 -19.74 8.90
CA ILE A 166 -16.75 -19.29 9.43
C ILE A 166 -17.39 -18.23 8.55
N GLU A 167 -18.73 -18.32 8.48
CA GLU A 167 -19.52 -17.34 7.77
C GLU A 167 -19.95 -16.24 8.75
N ILE A 168 -19.68 -14.99 8.40
CA ILE A 168 -20.03 -13.84 9.23
C ILE A 168 -20.97 -12.90 8.49
N GLN A 169 -21.74 -12.13 9.27
CA GLN A 169 -22.52 -11.01 8.74
C GLN A 169 -22.00 -9.73 9.38
N LEU A 170 -21.75 -8.74 8.55
CA LEU A 170 -21.22 -7.46 9.04
C LEU A 170 -22.31 -6.70 9.79
N ASN A 171 -21.96 -6.11 10.93
CA ASN A 171 -22.86 -5.32 11.75
C ASN A 171 -23.24 -3.99 11.08
N ASP A 172 -22.34 -3.43 10.28
CA ASP A 172 -22.53 -2.16 9.58
C ASP A 172 -21.77 -2.21 8.26
N ILE A 173 -22.23 -1.40 7.32
CA ILE A 173 -21.57 -1.21 6.02
C ILE A 173 -20.42 -0.21 6.09
N LYS A 174 -20.21 0.47 7.22
CA LYS A 174 -19.18 1.50 7.38
C LYS A 174 -17.93 0.93 8.02
N PRO A 175 -16.81 0.85 7.29
CA PRO A 175 -15.55 0.39 7.90
C PRO A 175 -14.82 1.54 8.60
N VAL A 176 -13.94 1.19 9.53
CA VAL A 176 -12.86 2.09 9.95
C VAL A 176 -11.82 2.04 8.82
N ILE A 177 -11.46 3.20 8.28
CA ILE A 177 -10.48 3.30 7.19
C ILE A 177 -9.18 3.84 7.76
N THR A 178 -8.10 3.10 7.56
CA THR A 178 -6.77 3.51 8.01
C THR A 178 -5.79 3.45 6.83
N GLN A 179 -4.78 4.31 6.87
CA GLN A 179 -3.78 4.38 5.80
C GLN A 179 -2.38 4.45 6.42
N LYS A 180 -1.44 3.73 5.85
CA LYS A 180 -0.06 3.72 6.31
C LYS A 180 0.89 3.63 5.11
N ILE A 181 1.91 4.50 5.14
CA ILE A 181 3.03 4.40 4.21
C ILE A 181 4.23 3.87 4.99
N PHE A 182 4.84 2.80 4.48
CA PHE A 182 6.04 2.22 5.08
C PHE A 182 7.23 3.04 4.57
N ASN A 183 7.81 3.86 5.46
CA ASN A 183 8.73 4.93 5.11
C ASN A 183 9.95 4.50 4.30
N ASP A 184 10.57 3.39 4.67
CA ASP A 184 11.82 2.96 4.00
C ASP A 184 11.57 2.53 2.55
N GLU A 185 10.42 1.94 2.29
CA GLU A 185 10.07 1.44 0.96
C GLU A 185 9.08 2.35 0.22
N GLY A 186 8.32 3.16 0.95
CA GLY A 186 7.31 4.04 0.36
C GLY A 186 6.06 3.31 -0.11
N ILE A 187 5.86 2.07 0.34
CA ILE A 187 4.68 1.28 -0.05
C ILE A 187 3.48 1.74 0.77
N SER A 188 2.38 2.06 0.08
CA SER A 188 1.18 2.58 0.70
C SER A 188 0.09 1.51 0.80
N PHE A 189 -0.50 1.39 1.99
CA PHE A 189 -1.63 0.50 2.26
C PHE A 189 -2.82 1.30 2.75
N VAL A 190 -4.02 0.87 2.35
CA VAL A 190 -5.29 1.35 2.91
C VAL A 190 -6.06 0.12 3.39
N SER A 191 -6.47 0.14 4.66
CA SER A 191 -7.23 -0.95 5.28
C SER A 191 -8.67 -0.49 5.54
N PHE A 192 -9.61 -1.38 5.20
CA PHE A 192 -11.04 -1.24 5.48
C PHE A 192 -11.38 -2.27 6.54
N THR A 193 -11.59 -1.84 7.80
CA THR A 193 -11.86 -2.75 8.91
C THR A 193 -13.32 -2.65 9.31
N TYR A 194 -14.05 -3.74 9.10
CA TYR A 194 -15.48 -3.85 9.41
C TYR A 194 -15.68 -4.47 10.81
N GLN A 195 -16.92 -4.56 11.26
CA GLN A 195 -17.26 -5.21 12.51
C GLN A 195 -18.32 -6.28 12.25
N ALA A 196 -18.20 -7.39 12.98
CA ALA A 196 -19.14 -8.50 12.90
C ALA A 196 -19.34 -9.11 14.28
N THR A 197 -20.46 -9.80 14.46
CA THR A 197 -20.75 -10.58 15.67
C THR A 197 -20.80 -12.06 15.30
N TRP A 198 -20.10 -12.88 16.09
CA TRP A 198 -20.12 -14.33 15.90
C TRP A 198 -20.10 -15.01 17.26
N ASN A 199 -21.08 -15.88 17.50
CA ASN A 199 -21.27 -16.55 18.79
C ASN A 199 -21.12 -18.07 18.69
N GLY A 200 -20.46 -18.56 17.64
CA GLY A 200 -20.19 -19.98 17.49
C GLY A 200 -19.11 -20.47 18.45
N ASP A 201 -18.98 -21.77 18.56
CA ASP A 201 -17.95 -22.41 19.37
C ASP A 201 -16.60 -22.29 18.67
N ILE A 202 -15.60 -21.75 19.36
CA ILE A 202 -14.26 -21.55 18.81
C ILE A 202 -13.63 -22.87 18.32
N ASN A 203 -14.06 -24.00 18.91
CA ASN A 203 -13.58 -25.33 18.47
C ASN A 203 -14.15 -25.74 17.11
N GLN A 204 -15.11 -24.98 16.56
CA GLN A 204 -15.68 -25.22 15.25
C GLN A 204 -14.93 -24.47 14.14
N LEU A 205 -13.92 -23.66 14.49
CA LEU A 205 -13.10 -22.99 13.49
C LEU A 205 -12.37 -24.01 12.62
N ALA A 206 -12.38 -23.80 11.32
CA ALA A 206 -11.65 -24.62 10.35
C ALA A 206 -10.50 -23.79 9.80
N LEU A 207 -9.43 -23.67 10.59
CA LEU A 207 -8.31 -22.79 10.28
C LEU A 207 -7.59 -23.21 8.99
N GLN A 208 -7.26 -22.22 8.17
CA GLN A 208 -6.35 -22.42 7.02
C GLN A 208 -4.93 -22.58 7.56
N THR A 209 -4.54 -23.83 7.81
CA THR A 209 -3.30 -24.16 8.54
C THR A 209 -2.01 -23.76 7.80
N GLU A 210 -2.09 -23.36 6.55
CA GLU A 210 -0.94 -22.81 5.81
C GLU A 210 -0.70 -21.34 6.17
N GLU A 211 -1.73 -20.65 6.67
CA GLU A 211 -1.68 -19.21 6.95
C GLU A 211 -1.88 -18.87 8.42
N ILE A 212 -2.75 -19.61 9.10
CA ILE A 212 -3.14 -19.35 10.49
C ILE A 212 -2.69 -20.50 11.37
N GLU A 213 -1.93 -20.17 12.43
CA GLU A 213 -1.46 -21.13 13.42
C GLU A 213 -2.53 -21.42 14.47
N GLU A 214 -3.22 -20.38 14.91
CA GLU A 214 -4.14 -20.44 16.05
C GLU A 214 -5.13 -19.27 15.94
N ALA A 215 -6.32 -19.43 16.52
CA ALA A 215 -7.25 -18.32 16.69
C ALA A 215 -7.90 -18.42 18.06
N THR A 216 -8.04 -17.29 18.78
CA THR A 216 -8.61 -17.30 20.11
C THR A 216 -9.26 -15.97 20.47
N TRP A 217 -10.04 -15.99 21.53
CA TRP A 217 -10.77 -14.81 22.04
C TRP A 217 -9.91 -14.05 23.04
N PHE A 218 -9.86 -12.75 22.88
CA PHE A 218 -9.18 -11.81 23.76
C PHE A 218 -10.17 -10.81 24.34
N SER A 219 -9.97 -10.35 25.56
CA SER A 219 -10.70 -9.18 26.03
C SER A 219 -10.31 -7.97 25.15
N PRO A 220 -11.11 -6.90 25.11
CA PRO A 220 -10.76 -5.74 24.28
C PRO A 220 -9.36 -5.16 24.57
N ASP A 221 -9.00 -5.07 25.85
CA ASP A 221 -7.68 -4.56 26.23
C ASP A 221 -6.55 -5.48 25.75
N GLU A 222 -6.70 -6.78 25.96
CA GLU A 222 -5.73 -7.77 25.48
C GLU A 222 -5.62 -7.77 23.96
N ALA A 223 -6.75 -7.62 23.26
CA ALA A 223 -6.73 -7.56 21.79
C ALA A 223 -5.92 -6.35 21.31
N LEU A 224 -6.09 -5.21 21.96
CA LEU A 224 -5.34 -4.01 21.62
C LEU A 224 -3.84 -4.17 21.91
N GLU A 225 -3.48 -4.85 23.02
CA GLU A 225 -2.09 -5.10 23.37
C GLU A 225 -1.40 -6.09 22.45
N ASN A 226 -2.15 -7.09 21.97
CA ASN A 226 -1.58 -8.20 21.20
C ASN A 226 -1.63 -7.97 19.68
N ALA A 227 -2.57 -7.18 19.17
CA ALA A 227 -2.69 -6.92 17.74
C ALA A 227 -1.49 -6.10 17.24
N VAL A 228 -0.60 -6.75 16.49
CA VAL A 228 0.69 -6.16 16.11
C VAL A 228 0.55 -5.15 14.96
N SER A 229 -0.45 -5.32 14.12
CA SER A 229 -0.61 -4.50 12.91
C SER A 229 -1.06 -3.08 13.29
N PHE A 230 -0.42 -2.08 12.68
CA PHE A 230 -0.85 -0.68 12.80
C PHE A 230 -2.35 -0.52 12.51
N PHE A 231 -2.82 -1.19 11.45
CA PHE A 231 -4.22 -1.08 11.01
C PHE A 231 -5.17 -1.65 12.09
N ASP A 232 -4.78 -2.77 12.68
CA ASP A 232 -5.57 -3.45 13.70
C ASP A 232 -5.66 -2.58 14.95
N SER A 233 -4.52 -2.06 15.42
CA SER A 233 -4.47 -1.18 16.59
C SER A 233 -5.36 0.06 16.38
N GLN A 234 -5.26 0.72 15.22
CA GLN A 234 -6.06 1.91 14.93
C GLN A 234 -7.55 1.58 14.85
N ALA A 235 -7.90 0.46 14.22
CA ALA A 235 -9.31 0.06 14.11
C ALA A 235 -9.90 -0.31 15.47
N LEU A 236 -9.14 -1.04 16.29
CA LEU A 236 -9.56 -1.38 17.65
C LEU A 236 -9.77 -0.12 18.50
N GLN A 237 -8.80 0.80 18.49
CA GLN A 237 -8.90 2.07 19.22
C GLN A 237 -10.13 2.88 18.82
N ALA A 238 -10.48 2.84 17.54
CA ALA A 238 -11.63 3.60 17.02
C ALA A 238 -12.98 2.97 17.39
N THR A 239 -13.00 1.71 17.83
CA THR A 239 -14.24 0.95 18.06
C THR A 239 -14.41 0.46 19.51
N LEU A 240 -13.44 0.71 20.40
CA LEU A 240 -13.54 0.47 21.84
C LEU A 240 -14.09 1.67 22.56
#